data_e7261899a973e3db8051410c9f0424d7
#
_entry.id   e7261899a973e3db8051410c9f0424d7
#
_cell.length_a   1.000
_cell.length_b   1.000
_cell.length_c   1.000
_cell.angle_alpha   90.00
_cell.angle_beta   90.00
_cell.angle_gamma   90.00
#
_symmetry.space_group_name_H-M   'P 1'
#
loop_
_entity.id
_entity.type
_entity.pdbx_description
1 polymer ?
#
loop_
_entity_poly.entity_id
_entity_poly.type
_entity_poly.pdbx_seq_one_letter_code
_entity_poly.pdbx_strand_id
1 'polypeptide(L)'
;TNSAAGILPRLIDMGIEPFLIASTLNTVIGQRLVRRVAERRESYQRSELETAQIRQIVGDILPQSSGDVAAVSEKLGYPNMPVANSSSFTLVKGIDSEETPNGYKGRAGLYETIAVDDDIQKLIVAHATSGDIMRVAKMKGTVTMRQDGALKALAGITTLDEVNRVASDLA
;
A
#
# COMPACT_ATOMS: atom_id res chain seq x y z
N THR A 1 -5.97 4.64 -14.87
CA THR A 1 -6.13 3.43 -14.02
C THR A 1 -5.85 3.76 -12.58
N ASN A 2 -6.60 3.13 -11.67
CA ASN A 2 -6.48 3.43 -10.25
C ASN A 2 -5.51 2.48 -9.53
N SER A 3 -5.15 1.32 -10.14
CA SER A 3 -4.25 0.31 -9.57
C SER A 3 -3.25 -0.22 -10.60
N ALA A 4 -2.17 -0.86 -10.13
CA ALA A 4 -1.21 -1.52 -11.01
C ALA A 4 -1.86 -2.63 -11.85
N ALA A 5 -2.71 -3.47 -11.24
CA ALA A 5 -3.42 -4.52 -11.95
C ALA A 5 -4.34 -3.98 -13.06
N GLY A 6 -4.93 -2.80 -12.87
CA GLY A 6 -5.87 -2.20 -13.82
C GLY A 6 -5.24 -1.73 -15.12
N ILE A 7 -3.91 -1.57 -15.20
CA ILE A 7 -3.25 -1.19 -16.46
C ILE A 7 -3.26 -2.33 -17.48
N LEU A 8 -3.20 -3.57 -17.03
CA LEU A 8 -3.07 -4.73 -17.92
C LEU A 8 -4.30 -4.91 -18.82
N PRO A 9 -5.54 -5.00 -18.32
CA PRO A 9 -6.73 -4.99 -19.18
C PRO A 9 -6.82 -3.73 -20.05
N ARG A 10 -6.43 -2.57 -19.52
CA ARG A 10 -6.46 -1.32 -20.28
C ARG A 10 -5.51 -1.32 -21.49
N LEU A 11 -4.33 -1.92 -21.37
CA LEU A 11 -3.43 -2.08 -22.52
C LEU A 11 -4.05 -2.96 -23.61
N ILE A 12 -4.77 -4.02 -23.20
CA ILE A 12 -5.51 -4.89 -24.13
C ILE A 12 -6.63 -4.09 -24.82
N ASP A 13 -7.42 -3.32 -24.05
CA ASP A 13 -8.50 -2.47 -24.58
C ASP A 13 -7.97 -1.41 -25.58
N MET A 14 -6.71 -1.00 -25.44
CA MET A 14 -6.02 -0.09 -26.37
C MET A 14 -5.52 -0.81 -27.63
N GLY A 15 -5.79 -2.10 -27.78
CA GLY A 15 -5.45 -2.88 -28.96
C GLY A 15 -4.04 -3.49 -28.94
N ILE A 16 -3.37 -3.52 -27.78
CA ILE A 16 -2.08 -4.20 -27.66
C ILE A 16 -2.34 -5.70 -27.47
N GLU A 17 -1.69 -6.51 -28.30
CA GLU A 17 -1.83 -7.97 -28.25
C GLU A 17 -1.43 -8.53 -26.89
N PRO A 18 -2.28 -9.33 -26.22
CA PRO A 18 -2.01 -9.87 -24.88
C PRO A 18 -0.70 -10.65 -24.79
N PHE A 19 -0.34 -11.36 -25.84
CA PHE A 19 0.91 -12.12 -25.90
C PHE A 19 2.13 -11.18 -25.87
N LEU A 20 2.07 -10.03 -26.53
CA LEU A 20 3.15 -9.04 -26.50
C LEU A 20 3.27 -8.43 -25.08
N ILE A 21 2.16 -8.10 -24.45
CA ILE A 21 2.15 -7.61 -23.08
C ILE A 21 2.81 -8.65 -22.15
N ALA A 22 2.34 -9.90 -22.22
CA ALA A 22 2.84 -10.97 -21.35
C ALA A 22 4.33 -11.27 -21.55
N SER A 23 4.84 -11.18 -22.79
CA SER A 23 6.23 -11.52 -23.09
C SER A 23 7.22 -10.37 -22.89
N THR A 24 6.75 -9.12 -22.80
CA THR A 24 7.64 -7.94 -22.72
C THR A 24 7.60 -7.23 -21.37
N LEU A 25 6.47 -7.29 -20.66
CA LEU A 25 6.37 -6.68 -19.34
C LEU A 25 7.00 -7.58 -18.26
N ASN A 26 7.87 -6.99 -17.46
CA ASN A 26 8.48 -7.65 -16.31
C ASN A 26 7.84 -7.22 -14.99
N THR A 27 7.44 -5.96 -14.91
CA THR A 27 6.90 -5.37 -13.68
C THR A 27 5.95 -4.23 -14.00
N VAL A 28 4.88 -4.14 -13.22
CA VAL A 28 3.96 -3.01 -13.26
C VAL A 28 4.01 -2.31 -11.91
N ILE A 29 4.17 -0.99 -11.92
CA ILE A 29 4.23 -0.18 -10.71
C ILE A 29 3.11 0.86 -10.75
N GLY A 30 2.21 0.80 -9.78
CA GLY A 30 1.26 1.85 -9.48
C GLY A 30 1.85 2.82 -8.46
N GLN A 31 1.63 4.13 -8.64
CA GLN A 31 2.13 5.16 -7.73
C GLN A 31 1.09 6.25 -7.51
N ARG A 32 0.96 6.71 -6.26
CA ARG A 32 0.23 7.94 -5.90
C ARG A 32 1.03 8.75 -4.87
N LEU A 33 0.74 10.03 -4.76
CA LEU A 33 1.40 10.92 -3.81
C LEU A 33 0.46 11.29 -2.68
N VAL A 34 0.96 11.16 -1.45
CA VAL A 34 0.35 11.64 -0.21
C VAL A 34 1.18 12.76 0.39
N ARG A 35 0.58 13.62 1.20
CA ARG A 35 1.33 14.61 1.96
C ARG A 35 2.13 13.91 3.06
N ARG A 36 3.34 14.37 3.28
CA ARG A 36 4.22 13.87 4.32
C ARG A 36 3.98 14.64 5.61
N VAL A 37 3.91 13.93 6.73
CA VAL A 37 3.83 14.55 8.06
C VAL A 37 5.09 15.38 8.30
N ALA A 38 4.93 16.59 8.84
CA ALA A 38 6.01 17.48 9.21
C ALA A 38 6.91 16.87 10.29
N GLU A 39 8.16 17.36 10.40
CA GLU A 39 9.10 16.90 11.44
C GLU A 39 8.58 17.23 12.84
N ARG A 40 8.01 18.44 13.01
CA ARG A 40 7.32 18.81 14.24
C ARG A 40 5.97 18.13 14.30
N ARG A 41 5.87 17.09 15.12
CA ARG A 41 4.72 16.18 15.17
C ARG A 41 4.50 15.66 16.58
N GLU A 42 3.30 15.18 16.83
CA GLU A 42 2.92 14.50 18.06
C GLU A 42 2.40 13.08 17.77
N SER A 43 2.65 12.18 18.71
CA SER A 43 2.14 10.80 18.64
C SER A 43 0.83 10.70 19.40
N TYR A 44 -0.07 9.87 18.90
CA TYR A 44 -1.35 9.57 19.57
C TYR A 44 -1.73 8.12 19.32
N GLN A 45 -2.51 7.56 20.25
CA GLN A 45 -3.06 6.21 20.12
C GLN A 45 -4.44 6.27 19.49
N ARG A 46 -4.71 5.36 18.57
CA ARG A 46 -6.02 5.23 17.95
C ARG A 46 -7.02 4.53 18.87
N SER A 47 -8.31 4.87 18.71
CA SER A 47 -9.41 4.15 19.32
C SER A 47 -9.47 2.69 18.86
N GLU A 48 -10.23 1.85 19.56
CA GLU A 48 -10.44 0.46 19.16
C GLU A 48 -11.01 0.32 17.75
N LEU A 49 -11.97 1.18 17.39
CA LEU A 49 -12.58 1.18 16.04
C LEU A 49 -11.57 1.47 14.94
N GLU A 50 -10.77 2.51 15.12
CA GLU A 50 -9.74 2.89 14.15
C GLU A 50 -8.61 1.87 14.11
N THR A 51 -8.26 1.27 15.25
CA THR A 51 -7.30 0.16 15.31
C THR A 51 -7.81 -1.06 14.55
N ALA A 52 -9.10 -1.38 14.65
CA ALA A 52 -9.72 -2.44 13.87
C ALA A 52 -9.69 -2.17 12.36
N GLN A 53 -9.90 -0.91 11.95
CA GLN A 53 -9.77 -0.51 10.53
C GLN A 53 -8.35 -0.71 9.99
N ILE A 54 -7.33 -0.29 10.73
CA ILE A 54 -5.93 -0.51 10.36
C ILE A 54 -5.64 -2.00 10.26
N ARG A 55 -6.08 -2.78 11.24
CA ARG A 55 -5.91 -4.24 11.24
C ARG A 55 -6.58 -4.91 10.05
N GLN A 56 -7.73 -4.43 9.62
CA GLN A 56 -8.41 -4.92 8.41
C GLN A 56 -7.59 -4.64 7.14
N ILE A 57 -6.86 -3.52 7.09
CA ILE A 57 -6.05 -3.16 5.91
C ILE A 57 -4.73 -3.92 5.85
N VAL A 58 -4.02 -4.03 6.98
CA VAL A 58 -2.63 -4.52 7.03
C VAL A 58 -2.40 -5.67 7.99
N GLY A 59 -3.42 -6.15 8.72
CA GLY A 59 -3.25 -7.15 9.75
C GLY A 59 -2.68 -8.48 9.26
N ASP A 60 -2.95 -8.85 8.02
CA ASP A 60 -2.44 -10.05 7.35
C ASP A 60 -0.95 -9.98 6.99
N ILE A 61 -0.40 -8.78 6.85
CA ILE A 61 1.00 -8.55 6.49
C ILE A 61 1.87 -8.03 7.65
N LEU A 62 1.25 -7.62 8.76
CA LEU A 62 1.96 -7.22 9.97
C LEU A 62 2.54 -8.44 10.72
N PRO A 63 3.55 -8.24 11.61
CA PRO A 63 4.03 -9.29 12.51
C PRO A 63 2.88 -9.93 13.30
N GLN A 64 2.81 -11.24 13.35
CA GLN A 64 1.76 -11.96 14.10
C GLN A 64 2.13 -12.16 15.56
N SER A 65 3.42 -12.12 15.88
CA SER A 65 3.96 -12.25 17.23
C SER A 65 5.13 -11.30 17.45
N SER A 66 5.51 -11.07 18.70
CA SER A 66 6.69 -10.26 19.04
C SER A 66 8.00 -10.85 18.50
N GLY A 67 8.07 -12.16 18.31
CA GLY A 67 9.22 -12.85 17.72
C GLY A 67 9.41 -12.56 16.23
N ASP A 68 8.33 -12.21 15.54
CA ASP A 68 8.34 -11.96 14.08
C ASP A 68 8.66 -10.51 13.72
N VAL A 69 8.63 -9.59 14.70
CA VAL A 69 8.72 -8.14 14.46
C VAL A 69 9.94 -7.76 13.62
N ALA A 70 11.13 -8.27 13.96
CA ALA A 70 12.35 -7.93 13.26
C ALA A 70 12.34 -8.40 11.80
N ALA A 71 12.02 -9.69 11.58
CA ALA A 71 12.03 -10.28 10.24
C ALA A 71 10.95 -9.70 9.32
N VAL A 72 9.72 -9.51 9.84
CA VAL A 72 8.62 -8.94 9.06
C VAL A 72 8.84 -7.45 8.78
N SER A 73 9.33 -6.70 9.76
CA SER A 73 9.65 -5.28 9.59
C SER A 73 10.75 -5.08 8.53
N GLU A 74 11.79 -5.89 8.56
CA GLU A 74 12.84 -5.88 7.54
C GLU A 74 12.28 -6.19 6.14
N LYS A 75 11.46 -7.25 6.02
CA LYS A 75 10.82 -7.63 4.76
C LYS A 75 9.91 -6.52 4.20
N LEU A 76 9.19 -5.82 5.07
CA LEU A 76 8.33 -4.69 4.68
C LEU A 76 9.11 -3.40 4.40
N GLY A 77 10.38 -3.33 4.78
CA GLY A 77 11.22 -2.15 4.62
C GLY A 77 10.95 -1.03 5.63
N TYR A 78 10.34 -1.35 6.77
CA TYR A 78 10.03 -0.40 7.85
C TYR A 78 10.54 -0.90 9.19
N PRO A 79 11.19 -0.07 10.00
CA PRO A 79 11.63 -0.49 11.35
C PRO A 79 10.43 -0.61 12.31
N ASN A 80 10.49 -1.61 13.17
CA ASN A 80 9.60 -1.74 14.33
C ASN A 80 8.10 -1.69 14.03
N MET A 81 7.63 -2.43 13.01
CA MET A 81 6.21 -2.57 12.78
C MET A 81 5.50 -3.18 13.99
N PRO A 82 4.29 -2.69 14.34
CA PRO A 82 3.54 -3.24 15.46
C PRO A 82 3.03 -4.66 15.17
N VAL A 83 2.77 -5.42 16.22
CA VAL A 83 2.12 -6.73 16.11
C VAL A 83 0.64 -6.54 15.72
N ALA A 84 0.13 -7.38 14.81
CA ALA A 84 -1.19 -7.25 14.21
C ALA A 84 -2.35 -7.19 15.23
N ASN A 85 -2.23 -7.93 16.34
CA ASN A 85 -3.25 -7.99 17.40
C ASN A 85 -2.95 -7.06 18.58
N SER A 86 -2.11 -6.04 18.40
CA SER A 86 -1.92 -4.98 19.40
C SER A 86 -3.26 -4.32 19.77
N SER A 87 -3.46 -3.99 21.04
CA SER A 87 -4.70 -3.38 21.55
C SER A 87 -4.97 -2.00 20.89
N SER A 88 -3.92 -1.25 20.58
CA SER A 88 -4.00 -0.01 19.81
C SER A 88 -2.73 0.23 19.00
N PHE A 89 -2.85 1.00 17.91
CA PHE A 89 -1.72 1.46 17.13
C PHE A 89 -1.38 2.91 17.44
N THR A 90 -0.09 3.20 17.55
CA THR A 90 0.41 4.57 17.67
C THR A 90 0.61 5.18 16.31
N LEU A 91 0.01 6.33 16.08
CA LEU A 91 0.16 7.12 14.85
C LEU A 91 0.71 8.50 15.20
N VAL A 92 1.09 9.24 14.16
CA VAL A 92 1.57 10.61 14.30
C VAL A 92 0.70 11.58 13.50
N LYS A 93 0.62 12.80 13.98
CA LYS A 93 0.08 13.94 13.24
C LYS A 93 1.04 15.12 13.36
N GLY A 94 1.20 15.86 12.27
CA GLY A 94 2.04 17.06 12.27
C GLY A 94 1.37 18.21 13.03
N ILE A 95 2.18 19.10 13.55
CA ILE A 95 1.71 20.33 14.21
C ILE A 95 1.56 21.40 13.14
N ASP A 96 0.38 22.02 13.10
CA ASP A 96 0.07 23.10 12.17
C ASP A 96 0.90 24.34 12.47
N SER A 97 1.42 24.99 11.43
CA SER A 97 2.14 26.26 11.51
C SER A 97 2.19 26.92 10.13
N GLU A 98 2.68 28.16 10.06
CA GLU A 98 2.89 28.84 8.77
C GLU A 98 3.81 28.07 7.82
N GLU A 99 4.85 27.39 8.37
CA GLU A 99 5.79 26.58 7.58
C GLU A 99 5.26 25.18 7.25
N THR A 100 4.29 24.69 7.99
CA THR A 100 3.73 23.33 7.88
C THR A 100 2.20 23.36 7.92
N PRO A 101 1.54 23.91 6.87
CA PRO A 101 0.08 24.02 6.84
C PRO A 101 -0.60 22.67 7.05
N ASN A 102 -1.55 22.63 8.00
CA ASN A 102 -2.23 21.42 8.46
C ASN A 102 -1.27 20.30 8.97
N GLY A 103 -0.05 20.66 9.38
CA GLY A 103 0.94 19.71 9.88
C GLY A 103 1.65 18.88 8.81
N TYR A 104 1.62 19.31 7.55
CA TYR A 104 2.29 18.59 6.45
C TYR A 104 3.41 19.40 5.81
N LYS A 105 4.47 18.70 5.38
CA LYS A 105 5.57 19.28 4.60
C LYS A 105 6.13 18.26 3.62
N GLY A 106 6.04 18.57 2.33
CA GLY A 106 6.48 17.67 1.26
C GLY A 106 5.51 16.54 0.97
N ARG A 107 5.95 15.58 0.18
CA ARG A 107 5.15 14.44 -0.30
C ARG A 107 5.91 13.13 -0.17
N ALA A 108 5.18 12.04 -0.08
CA ALA A 108 5.69 10.67 -0.12
C ALA A 108 4.90 9.87 -1.16
N GLY A 109 5.57 8.93 -1.85
CA GLY A 109 4.91 8.01 -2.78
C GLY A 109 4.23 6.88 -2.02
N LEU A 110 3.06 6.48 -2.49
CA LEU A 110 2.45 5.18 -2.22
C LEU A 110 2.69 4.31 -3.44
N TYR A 111 3.08 3.07 -3.22
CA TYR A 111 3.47 2.15 -4.29
C TYR A 111 2.71 0.83 -4.20
N GLU A 112 2.45 0.28 -5.38
CA GLU A 112 1.93 -1.07 -5.57
C GLU A 112 2.70 -1.69 -6.73
N THR A 113 3.43 -2.78 -6.48
CA THR A 113 4.28 -3.40 -7.48
C THR A 113 3.82 -4.83 -7.76
N ILE A 114 3.57 -5.14 -9.02
CA ILE A 114 3.21 -6.47 -9.49
C ILE A 114 4.31 -6.98 -10.41
N ALA A 115 4.97 -8.07 -10.03
CA ALA A 115 5.86 -8.80 -10.92
C ALA A 115 5.03 -9.58 -11.95
N VAL A 116 5.40 -9.47 -13.22
CA VAL A 116 4.73 -10.19 -14.32
C VAL A 116 5.45 -11.52 -14.52
N ASP A 117 5.20 -12.45 -13.61
CA ASP A 117 5.68 -13.83 -13.70
C ASP A 117 4.75 -14.72 -14.54
N ASP A 118 5.11 -15.99 -14.70
CA ASP A 118 4.37 -16.95 -15.53
C ASP A 118 2.87 -17.03 -15.22
N ASP A 119 2.47 -16.90 -13.95
CA ASP A 119 1.06 -16.96 -13.57
C ASP A 119 0.32 -15.69 -13.96
N ILE A 120 0.94 -14.53 -13.78
CA ILE A 120 0.39 -13.24 -14.23
C ILE A 120 0.35 -13.19 -15.76
N GLN A 121 1.37 -13.70 -16.45
CA GLN A 121 1.39 -13.80 -17.92
C GLN A 121 0.23 -14.63 -18.46
N LYS A 122 -0.06 -15.78 -17.86
CA LYS A 122 -1.21 -16.63 -18.21
C LYS A 122 -2.54 -15.89 -18.06
N LEU A 123 -2.69 -15.11 -16.96
CA LEU A 123 -3.87 -14.29 -16.73
C LEU A 123 -4.03 -13.18 -17.80
N ILE A 124 -2.93 -12.54 -18.20
CA ILE A 124 -2.96 -11.52 -19.26
C ILE A 124 -3.43 -12.14 -20.58
N VAL A 125 -2.86 -13.28 -20.98
CA VAL A 125 -3.24 -13.99 -22.21
C VAL A 125 -4.68 -14.49 -22.18
N ALA A 126 -5.17 -14.86 -20.98
CA ALA A 126 -6.55 -15.28 -20.76
C ALA A 126 -7.56 -14.11 -20.64
N HIS A 127 -7.15 -12.86 -20.85
CA HIS A 127 -7.99 -11.67 -20.66
C HIS A 127 -8.63 -11.58 -19.27
N ALA A 128 -7.90 -11.99 -18.24
CA ALA A 128 -8.40 -11.96 -16.87
C ALA A 128 -8.68 -10.52 -16.39
N THR A 129 -9.63 -10.40 -15.46
CA THR A 129 -9.97 -9.10 -14.86
C THR A 129 -8.84 -8.57 -13.99
N SER A 130 -8.80 -7.25 -13.78
CA SER A 130 -7.85 -6.64 -12.83
C SER A 130 -7.98 -7.21 -11.41
N GLY A 131 -9.19 -7.61 -11.00
CA GLY A 131 -9.45 -8.27 -9.72
C GLY A 131 -8.79 -9.64 -9.62
N ASP A 132 -8.86 -10.47 -10.66
CA ASP A 132 -8.20 -11.78 -10.69
C ASP A 132 -6.68 -11.64 -10.65
N ILE A 133 -6.14 -10.71 -11.43
CA ILE A 133 -4.70 -10.41 -11.45
C ILE A 133 -4.24 -9.96 -10.05
N MET A 134 -4.97 -9.03 -9.41
CA MET A 134 -4.63 -8.55 -8.08
C MET A 134 -4.73 -9.66 -7.04
N ARG A 135 -5.73 -10.54 -7.12
CA ARG A 135 -5.88 -11.68 -6.22
C ARG A 135 -4.65 -12.59 -6.27
N VAL A 136 -4.19 -12.94 -7.45
CA VAL A 136 -2.98 -13.78 -7.62
C VAL A 136 -1.72 -13.03 -7.16
N ALA A 137 -1.59 -11.75 -7.48
CA ALA A 137 -0.47 -10.92 -7.04
C ALA A 137 -0.39 -10.82 -5.50
N LYS A 138 -1.53 -10.64 -4.82
CA LYS A 138 -1.60 -10.66 -3.34
C LYS A 138 -1.15 -11.99 -2.75
N MET A 139 -1.57 -13.12 -3.33
CA MET A 139 -1.13 -14.46 -2.89
C MET A 139 0.39 -14.64 -2.99
N LYS A 140 1.04 -13.91 -3.90
CA LYS A 140 2.50 -13.89 -4.10
C LYS A 140 3.22 -12.81 -3.28
N GLY A 141 2.51 -12.09 -2.43
CA GLY A 141 3.07 -11.13 -1.50
C GLY A 141 3.09 -9.67 -1.99
N THR A 142 2.36 -9.35 -3.06
CA THR A 142 2.18 -7.95 -3.45
C THR A 142 1.48 -7.18 -2.33
N VAL A 143 2.11 -6.11 -1.88
CA VAL A 143 1.52 -5.12 -0.98
C VAL A 143 0.71 -4.14 -1.82
N THR A 144 -0.57 -3.98 -1.52
CA THR A 144 -1.42 -3.02 -2.25
C THR A 144 -1.05 -1.59 -1.88
N MET A 145 -1.39 -0.64 -2.75
CA MET A 145 -1.14 0.78 -2.50
C MET A 145 -1.78 1.28 -1.18
N ARG A 146 -2.97 0.76 -0.84
CA ARG A 146 -3.65 1.07 0.43
C ARG A 146 -2.91 0.47 1.62
N GLN A 147 -2.39 -0.75 1.50
CA GLN A 147 -1.55 -1.37 2.52
C GLN A 147 -0.23 -0.61 2.70
N ASP A 148 0.45 -0.26 1.60
CA ASP A 148 1.67 0.56 1.66
C ASP A 148 1.43 1.91 2.35
N GLY A 149 0.28 2.54 2.07
CA GLY A 149 -0.15 3.75 2.76
C GLY A 149 -0.34 3.56 4.27
N ALA A 150 -1.01 2.49 4.68
CA ALA A 150 -1.21 2.18 6.10
C ALA A 150 0.12 1.86 6.81
N LEU A 151 1.03 1.13 6.17
CA LEU A 151 2.39 0.90 6.69
C LEU A 151 3.15 2.22 6.86
N LYS A 152 3.05 3.14 5.89
CA LYS A 152 3.66 4.48 5.97
C LYS A 152 3.05 5.34 7.07
N ALA A 153 1.75 5.19 7.33
CA ALA A 153 1.10 5.86 8.48
C ALA A 153 1.61 5.30 9.81
N LEU A 154 1.73 3.98 9.94
CA LEU A 154 2.33 3.32 11.11
C LEU A 154 3.81 3.69 11.29
N ALA A 155 4.56 3.90 10.21
CA ALA A 155 5.93 4.38 10.24
C ALA A 155 6.07 5.90 10.50
N GLY A 156 4.97 6.64 10.60
CA GLY A 156 4.98 8.08 10.86
C GLY A 156 5.37 8.95 9.66
N ILE A 157 5.25 8.43 8.44
CA ILE A 157 5.58 9.14 7.19
C ILE A 157 4.41 10.00 6.71
N THR A 158 3.18 9.46 6.84
CA THR A 158 1.93 10.13 6.45
C THR A 158 0.85 9.86 7.50
N THR A 159 -0.40 10.23 7.21
CA THR A 159 -1.56 9.93 8.05
C THR A 159 -2.54 9.00 7.35
N LEU A 160 -3.38 8.30 8.09
CA LEU A 160 -4.46 7.49 7.50
C LEU A 160 -5.47 8.33 6.72
N ASP A 161 -5.71 9.58 7.14
CA ASP A 161 -6.61 10.49 6.42
C ASP A 161 -6.08 10.78 5.01
N GLU A 162 -4.76 10.98 4.87
CA GLU A 162 -4.14 11.14 3.56
C GLU A 162 -4.22 9.85 2.72
N VAL A 163 -4.00 8.69 3.33
CA VAL A 163 -4.13 7.39 2.65
C VAL A 163 -5.57 7.19 2.17
N ASN A 164 -6.56 7.45 3.02
CA ASN A 164 -7.98 7.33 2.66
C ASN A 164 -8.36 8.32 1.55
N ARG A 165 -7.88 9.56 1.61
CA ARG A 165 -8.13 10.56 0.56
C ARG A 165 -7.64 10.12 -0.82
N VAL A 166 -6.52 9.39 -0.88
CA VAL A 166 -5.81 9.06 -2.12
C VAL A 166 -6.07 7.64 -2.60
N ALA A 167 -6.35 6.71 -1.69
CA ALA A 167 -6.43 5.28 -1.95
C ALA A 167 -7.75 4.63 -1.49
N SER A 168 -8.81 5.39 -1.23
CA SER A 168 -10.13 4.86 -0.83
C SER A 168 -10.77 3.98 -1.92
N ASP A 169 -10.53 4.32 -3.19
CA ASP A 169 -11.10 3.64 -4.36
C ASP A 169 -10.32 2.39 -4.78
N LEU A 170 -9.26 2.04 -4.02
CA LEU A 170 -8.36 0.92 -4.29
C LEU A 170 -8.64 -0.22 -3.31
N ALA A 171 -9.81 -0.82 -3.43
CA ALA A 171 -10.19 -1.99 -2.64
C ALA A 171 -9.59 -3.27 -3.22
#